data_6c837af2ee32f59f42d431d546feda17
#
_entry.id   6c837af2ee32f59f42d431d546feda17
#
_cell.length_a   1.000
_cell.length_b   1.000
_cell.length_c   1.000
_cell.angle_alpha   90.00
_cell.angle_beta   90.00
_cell.angle_gamma   90.00
#
_symmetry.space_group_name_H-M   'P 1'
#
loop_
_entity.id
_entity.type
_entity.pdbx_description
1 polymer ?
#
loop_
_entity_poly.entity_id
_entity_poly.type
_entity_poly.pdbx_seq_one_letter_code
_entity_poly.pdbx_strand_id
1 'polypeptide(L)'
;MDHRTHERGVGMLNTPYVKKDTIKNFFPVPNAVFDLGLHHMEISIYAYLLRIEDRRTYQCIVSYPTIAKKLGISVNTVAKYVAALEEHGLIRTERTEIITKDGHKRNGCLRYTILPIKNALGLCYERQMEKAAQALERKRAQTSAEKLGVQFVPADDERSA
;
A
#
# COMPACT_ATOMS: atom_id res chain seq x y z
N MET A 1 42.41 56.31 -0.87
CA MET A 1 42.09 55.19 0.04
C MET A 1 40.69 54.76 -0.25
N ASP A 2 40.61 53.70 -1.00
CA ASP A 2 39.38 53.26 -1.67
C ASP A 2 38.78 52.07 -0.88
N HIS A 3 37.70 52.31 -0.17
CA HIS A 3 36.97 51.24 0.56
C HIS A 3 35.85 50.74 -0.35
N ARG A 4 36.17 49.75 -1.18
CA ARG A 4 35.16 48.93 -1.84
C ARG A 4 34.51 48.01 -0.82
N THR A 5 33.35 48.37 -0.33
CA THR A 5 32.44 47.51 0.37
C THR A 5 31.88 46.48 -0.59
N HIS A 6 32.26 45.25 -0.36
CA HIS A 6 31.76 44.09 -1.06
C HIS A 6 30.34 43.80 -0.58
N GLU A 7 29.35 44.36 -1.26
CA GLU A 7 27.96 43.91 -1.07
C GLU A 7 27.83 42.51 -1.61
N ARG A 8 27.82 41.54 -0.70
CA ARG A 8 27.40 40.18 -1.00
C ARG A 8 25.91 40.22 -1.29
N GLY A 9 25.53 39.92 -2.55
CA GLY A 9 24.17 39.81 -3.01
C GLY A 9 23.34 38.89 -2.15
N VAL A 10 22.43 39.51 -1.42
CA VAL A 10 21.39 38.82 -0.64
C VAL A 10 20.29 38.41 -1.60
N GLY A 11 20.01 37.12 -1.58
CA GLY A 11 18.66 36.70 -1.82
C GLY A 11 18.34 36.40 -3.27
N MET A 12 18.65 35.20 -3.72
CA MET A 12 17.66 34.50 -4.55
C MET A 12 16.34 34.54 -3.77
N LEU A 13 15.48 35.49 -4.10
CA LEU A 13 14.11 35.51 -3.70
C LEU A 13 13.53 34.15 -4.11
N ASN A 14 13.16 33.38 -3.12
CA ASN A 14 12.48 32.11 -3.25
C ASN A 14 11.07 32.40 -3.81
N THR A 15 11.02 32.82 -5.10
CA THR A 15 9.76 32.99 -5.79
C THR A 15 9.13 31.62 -5.87
N PRO A 16 7.98 31.40 -5.24
CA PRO A 16 7.34 30.10 -5.26
C PRO A 16 7.09 29.71 -6.73
N TYR A 17 7.70 28.60 -7.15
CA TYR A 17 7.46 28.06 -8.47
C TYR A 17 5.98 27.67 -8.56
N VAL A 18 5.22 28.44 -9.31
CA VAL A 18 3.81 28.12 -9.57
C VAL A 18 3.78 27.00 -10.61
N LYS A 19 3.55 25.78 -10.14
CA LYS A 19 3.34 24.63 -11.02
C LYS A 19 2.06 24.85 -11.84
N LYS A 20 2.19 25.35 -13.06
CA LYS A 20 1.11 25.38 -14.03
C LYS A 20 1.05 24.04 -14.74
N ASP A 21 0.35 23.09 -14.15
CA ASP A 21 0.12 21.81 -14.79
C ASP A 21 -1.13 21.91 -15.67
N THR A 22 -0.94 21.75 -16.97
CA THR A 22 -2.04 21.73 -17.95
C THR A 22 -2.73 20.36 -18.03
N ILE A 23 -2.23 19.37 -17.32
CA ILE A 23 -2.78 18.02 -17.31
C ILE A 23 -4.10 18.04 -16.56
N LYS A 24 -5.21 17.89 -17.29
CA LYS A 24 -6.56 17.85 -16.72
C LYS A 24 -6.97 16.47 -16.20
N ASN A 25 -6.32 15.41 -16.65
CA ASN A 25 -6.62 14.02 -16.30
C ASN A 25 -5.69 13.52 -15.20
N PHE A 26 -6.07 13.75 -13.95
CA PHE A 26 -5.41 13.16 -12.78
C PHE A 26 -6.44 12.56 -11.83
N PHE A 27 -6.00 11.68 -10.97
CA PHE A 27 -6.81 11.11 -9.90
C PHE A 27 -6.05 11.24 -8.57
N PRO A 28 -6.74 11.46 -7.45
CA PRO A 28 -6.09 11.55 -6.14
C PRO A 28 -5.69 10.17 -5.63
N VAL A 29 -4.50 10.10 -5.04
CA VAL A 29 -4.05 8.96 -4.25
C VAL A 29 -3.87 9.44 -2.81
N PRO A 30 -4.42 8.76 -1.80
CA PRO A 30 -4.27 9.15 -0.40
C PRO A 30 -2.79 9.11 0.01
N ASN A 31 -2.27 10.17 0.62
CA ASN A 31 -0.88 10.22 1.07
C ASN A 31 -0.55 9.11 2.07
N ALA A 32 -1.50 8.73 2.92
CA ALA A 32 -1.34 7.67 3.92
C ALA A 32 -0.98 6.29 3.32
N VAL A 33 -1.15 6.08 2.01
CA VAL A 33 -0.72 4.85 1.33
C VAL A 33 0.78 4.62 1.50
N PHE A 34 1.57 5.69 1.56
CA PHE A 34 3.03 5.60 1.70
C PHE A 34 3.47 5.29 3.14
N ASP A 35 2.57 5.44 4.12
CA ASP A 35 2.84 5.17 5.54
C ASP A 35 2.46 3.74 5.96
N LEU A 36 1.78 2.99 5.08
CA LEU A 36 1.30 1.63 5.35
C LEU A 36 2.37 0.55 5.18
N GLY A 37 3.58 0.88 4.73
CA GLY A 37 4.64 -0.08 4.47
C GLY A 37 4.36 -1.04 3.30
N LEU A 38 3.56 -0.61 2.33
CA LEU A 38 3.20 -1.39 1.16
C LEU A 38 4.38 -1.59 0.20
N HIS A 39 4.39 -2.72 -0.48
CA HIS A 39 5.32 -2.94 -1.59
C HIS A 39 4.96 -2.04 -2.77
N HIS A 40 5.94 -1.58 -3.55
CA HIS A 40 5.71 -0.68 -4.68
C HIS A 40 4.72 -1.22 -5.72
N MET A 41 4.65 -2.54 -5.92
CA MET A 41 3.65 -3.16 -6.80
C MET A 41 2.23 -3.09 -6.23
N GLU A 42 2.07 -3.17 -4.91
CA GLU A 42 0.77 -2.95 -4.26
C GLU A 42 0.29 -1.52 -4.47
N ILE A 43 1.18 -0.55 -4.27
CA ILE A 43 0.88 0.86 -4.53
C ILE A 43 0.50 1.09 -6.00
N SER A 44 1.23 0.46 -6.93
CA SER A 44 0.96 0.59 -8.36
C SER A 44 -0.39 0.00 -8.77
N ILE A 45 -0.73 -1.19 -8.25
CA ILE A 45 -2.02 -1.83 -8.50
C ILE A 45 -3.15 -1.02 -7.86
N TYR A 46 -2.99 -0.59 -6.61
CA TYR A 46 -3.97 0.23 -5.90
C TYR A 46 -4.24 1.55 -6.63
N ALA A 47 -3.18 2.26 -7.06
CA ALA A 47 -3.31 3.47 -7.85
C ALA A 47 -4.03 3.23 -9.18
N TYR A 48 -3.77 2.11 -9.85
CA TYR A 48 -4.48 1.74 -11.07
C TYR A 48 -5.97 1.50 -10.80
N LEU A 49 -6.34 0.82 -9.72
CA LEU A 49 -7.73 0.60 -9.32
C LEU A 49 -8.43 1.92 -8.99
N LEU A 50 -7.81 2.83 -8.23
CA LEU A 50 -8.32 4.19 -7.96
C LEU A 50 -8.54 5.00 -9.24
N ARG A 51 -7.69 4.81 -10.26
CA ARG A 51 -7.86 5.50 -11.55
C ARG A 51 -9.11 5.09 -12.30
N ILE A 52 -9.50 3.80 -12.20
CA ILE A 52 -10.59 3.22 -12.98
C ILE A 52 -11.88 3.03 -12.18
N GLU A 53 -11.87 3.33 -10.88
CA GLU A 53 -13.06 3.23 -10.04
C GLU A 53 -14.17 4.19 -10.46
N ASP A 54 -15.39 3.77 -10.28
CA ASP A 54 -16.54 4.69 -10.27
C ASP A 54 -16.59 5.39 -8.91
N ARG A 55 -16.39 6.70 -8.90
CA ARG A 55 -16.35 7.52 -7.69
C ARG A 55 -17.68 7.61 -6.92
N ARG A 56 -18.77 7.14 -7.48
CA ARG A 56 -20.08 7.07 -6.83
C ARG A 56 -20.21 5.80 -6.00
N THR A 57 -19.69 4.69 -6.53
CA THR A 57 -19.81 3.36 -5.92
C THR A 57 -18.52 2.88 -5.27
N TYR A 58 -17.39 3.53 -5.58
CA TYR A 58 -16.03 3.11 -5.20
C TYR A 58 -15.71 1.69 -5.69
N GLN A 59 -16.27 1.32 -6.83
CA GLN A 59 -16.11 0.00 -7.42
C GLN A 59 -15.53 0.08 -8.82
N CYS A 60 -14.80 -0.96 -9.19
CA CYS A 60 -14.37 -1.20 -10.56
C CYS A 60 -14.42 -2.70 -10.88
N ILE A 61 -14.55 -3.01 -12.18
CA ILE A 61 -14.55 -4.39 -12.67
C ILE A 61 -13.40 -4.50 -13.69
N VAL A 62 -12.43 -5.32 -13.37
CA VAL A 62 -11.26 -5.51 -14.24
C VAL A 62 -10.68 -6.92 -14.05
N SER A 63 -10.12 -7.49 -15.14
CA SER A 63 -9.46 -8.79 -15.07
C SER A 63 -7.97 -8.66 -14.70
N TYR A 64 -7.40 -9.68 -14.08
CA TYR A 64 -5.95 -9.75 -13.81
C TYR A 64 -5.10 -9.56 -15.08
N PRO A 65 -5.40 -10.20 -16.24
CA PRO A 65 -4.65 -9.95 -17.46
C PRO A 65 -4.67 -8.49 -17.92
N THR A 66 -5.78 -7.79 -17.70
CA THR A 66 -5.87 -6.35 -18.04
C THR A 66 -4.97 -5.51 -17.16
N ILE A 67 -4.96 -5.77 -15.84
CA ILE A 67 -4.04 -5.09 -14.89
C ILE A 67 -2.59 -5.40 -15.25
N ALA A 68 -2.28 -6.68 -15.47
CA ALA A 68 -0.96 -7.16 -15.83
C ALA A 68 -0.42 -6.44 -17.08
N LYS A 69 -1.22 -6.37 -18.14
CA LYS A 69 -0.88 -5.67 -19.39
C LYS A 69 -0.64 -4.16 -19.16
N LYS A 70 -1.44 -3.52 -18.33
CA LYS A 70 -1.34 -2.08 -18.07
C LYS A 70 -0.12 -1.71 -17.24
N LEU A 71 0.27 -2.57 -16.30
CA LEU A 71 1.40 -2.32 -15.40
C LEU A 71 2.70 -3.01 -15.86
N GLY A 72 2.66 -3.81 -16.92
CA GLY A 72 3.84 -4.51 -17.43
C GLY A 72 4.35 -5.63 -16.49
N ILE A 73 3.44 -6.29 -15.77
CA ILE A 73 3.76 -7.35 -14.80
C ILE A 73 3.04 -8.65 -15.13
N SER A 74 3.44 -9.76 -14.50
CA SER A 74 2.78 -11.05 -14.72
C SER A 74 1.42 -11.13 -14.04
N VAL A 75 0.52 -11.97 -14.57
CA VAL A 75 -0.81 -12.23 -13.98
C VAL A 75 -0.68 -12.80 -12.56
N ASN A 76 0.30 -13.68 -12.33
CA ASN A 76 0.56 -14.24 -11.00
C ASN A 76 1.01 -13.16 -10.01
N THR A 77 1.82 -12.22 -10.48
CA THR A 77 2.22 -11.04 -9.68
C THR A 77 1.00 -10.20 -9.29
N VAL A 78 0.08 -9.97 -10.23
CA VAL A 78 -1.18 -9.26 -9.93
C VAL A 78 -1.97 -10.00 -8.86
N ALA A 79 -2.17 -11.31 -9.02
CA ALA A 79 -2.94 -12.13 -8.07
C ALA A 79 -2.34 -12.05 -6.66
N LYS A 80 -1.01 -12.18 -6.54
CA LYS A 80 -0.28 -12.07 -5.27
C LYS A 80 -0.54 -10.72 -4.58
N TYR A 81 -0.36 -9.63 -5.29
CA TYR A 81 -0.45 -8.30 -4.68
C TYR A 81 -1.89 -7.80 -4.50
N VAL A 82 -2.85 -8.31 -5.28
CA VAL A 82 -4.27 -8.09 -5.01
C VAL A 82 -4.66 -8.75 -3.69
N ALA A 83 -4.23 -9.99 -3.44
CA ALA A 83 -4.45 -10.65 -2.15
C ALA A 83 -3.83 -9.88 -0.98
N ALA A 84 -2.61 -9.36 -1.15
CA ALA A 84 -1.95 -8.54 -0.14
C ALA A 84 -2.71 -7.21 0.12
N LEU A 85 -3.20 -6.52 -0.91
CA LEU A 85 -4.03 -5.32 -0.76
C LEU A 85 -5.34 -5.60 0.00
N GLU A 86 -5.92 -6.77 -0.21
CA GLU A 86 -7.11 -7.23 0.50
C GLU A 86 -6.79 -7.49 1.98
N GLU A 87 -5.66 -8.14 2.26
CA GLU A 87 -5.15 -8.36 3.62
C GLU A 87 -4.81 -7.06 4.35
N HIS A 88 -4.32 -6.04 3.64
CA HIS A 88 -4.11 -4.70 4.18
C HIS A 88 -5.40 -3.90 4.39
N GLY A 89 -6.55 -4.42 3.97
CA GLY A 89 -7.84 -3.75 4.13
C GLY A 89 -8.04 -2.53 3.22
N LEU A 90 -7.32 -2.46 2.10
CA LEU A 90 -7.44 -1.39 1.11
C LEU A 90 -8.52 -1.65 0.08
N ILE A 91 -8.75 -2.90 -0.24
CA ILE A 91 -9.74 -3.35 -1.22
C ILE A 91 -10.50 -4.56 -0.70
N ARG A 92 -11.63 -4.85 -1.33
CA ARG A 92 -12.36 -6.12 -1.25
C ARG A 92 -12.60 -6.62 -2.66
N THR A 93 -12.40 -7.91 -2.87
CA THR A 93 -12.67 -8.56 -4.16
C THR A 93 -13.91 -9.43 -4.09
N GLU A 94 -14.68 -9.42 -5.18
CA GLU A 94 -15.85 -10.28 -5.35
C GLU A 94 -15.82 -10.90 -6.75
N ARG A 95 -16.12 -12.19 -6.84
CA ARG A 95 -16.28 -12.85 -8.13
C ARG A 95 -17.59 -12.43 -8.77
N THR A 96 -17.54 -12.09 -10.06
CA THR A 96 -18.76 -11.85 -10.83
C THR A 96 -19.04 -13.03 -11.74
N GLU A 97 -20.33 -13.29 -11.96
CA GLU A 97 -20.81 -14.28 -12.93
C GLU A 97 -21.37 -13.55 -14.15
N ILE A 98 -21.10 -14.07 -15.31
CA ILE A 98 -21.69 -13.59 -16.57
C ILE A 98 -22.60 -14.69 -17.09
N ILE A 99 -23.86 -14.35 -17.37
CA ILE A 99 -24.78 -15.25 -18.08
C ILE A 99 -24.63 -14.95 -19.57
N THR A 100 -24.20 -15.95 -20.34
CA THR A 100 -24.09 -15.83 -21.80
C THR A 100 -25.48 -15.84 -22.44
N LYS A 101 -25.59 -15.41 -23.70
CA LYS A 101 -26.84 -15.38 -24.44
C LYS A 101 -27.52 -16.77 -24.51
N ASP A 102 -26.73 -17.83 -24.39
CA ASP A 102 -27.17 -19.24 -24.40
C ASP A 102 -27.57 -19.74 -22.99
N GLY A 103 -27.66 -18.85 -21.99
CA GLY A 103 -28.07 -19.20 -20.63
C GLY A 103 -26.97 -19.85 -19.77
N HIS A 104 -25.74 -20.01 -20.28
CA HIS A 104 -24.64 -20.60 -19.55
C HIS A 104 -23.99 -19.57 -18.62
N LYS A 105 -23.79 -19.94 -17.34
CA LYS A 105 -23.01 -19.16 -16.37
C LYS A 105 -21.52 -19.33 -16.64
N ARG A 106 -20.79 -18.22 -16.75
CA ARG A 106 -19.33 -18.19 -16.83
C ARG A 106 -18.77 -17.27 -15.76
N ASN A 107 -17.57 -17.58 -15.28
CA ASN A 107 -16.85 -16.69 -14.38
C ASN A 107 -16.55 -15.38 -15.10
N GLY A 108 -17.00 -14.28 -14.52
CA GLY A 108 -16.72 -12.92 -14.98
C GLY A 108 -15.38 -12.40 -14.46
N CYS A 109 -15.15 -11.11 -14.70
CA CYS A 109 -14.03 -10.40 -14.08
C CYS A 109 -14.27 -10.22 -12.59
N LEU A 110 -13.21 -9.96 -11.82
CA LEU A 110 -13.35 -9.57 -10.42
C LEU A 110 -13.91 -8.16 -10.32
N ARG A 111 -14.82 -7.98 -9.37
CA ARG A 111 -15.26 -6.67 -8.88
C ARG A 111 -14.39 -6.31 -7.70
N TYR A 112 -13.82 -5.11 -7.74
CA TYR A 112 -13.04 -4.53 -6.66
C TYR A 112 -13.84 -3.42 -6.02
N THR A 113 -13.94 -3.43 -4.72
CA THR A 113 -14.48 -2.32 -3.92
C THR A 113 -13.33 -1.67 -3.18
N ILE A 114 -13.11 -0.38 -3.41
CA ILE A 114 -12.09 0.39 -2.71
C ILE A 114 -12.62 0.73 -1.32
N LEU A 115 -11.87 0.33 -0.31
CA LEU A 115 -12.24 0.57 1.09
C LEU A 115 -11.69 1.92 1.59
N PRO A 116 -12.32 2.52 2.60
CA PRO A 116 -11.77 3.72 3.23
C PRO A 116 -10.37 3.49 3.77
N ILE A 117 -9.41 4.35 3.45
CA ILE A 117 -8.00 4.24 3.87
C ILE A 117 -7.83 4.12 5.39
N LYS A 118 -8.74 4.68 6.17
CA LYS A 118 -8.76 4.55 7.64
C LYS A 118 -8.82 3.11 8.13
N ASN A 119 -9.42 2.20 7.35
CA ASN A 119 -9.48 0.78 7.70
C ASN A 119 -8.07 0.16 7.64
N ALA A 120 -7.34 0.44 6.58
CA ALA A 120 -5.95 -0.01 6.42
C ALA A 120 -5.03 0.58 7.49
N LEU A 121 -5.21 1.86 7.83
CA LEU A 121 -4.48 2.49 8.93
C LEU A 121 -4.76 1.80 10.27
N GLY A 122 -6.03 1.52 10.58
CA GLY A 122 -6.42 0.79 11.80
C GLY A 122 -5.72 -0.56 11.89
N LEU A 123 -5.81 -1.38 10.84
CA LEU A 123 -5.13 -2.69 10.78
C LEU A 123 -3.60 -2.57 10.89
N CYS A 124 -3.02 -1.54 10.30
CA CYS A 124 -1.59 -1.29 10.42
C CYS A 124 -1.18 -0.98 11.86
N TYR A 125 -1.93 -0.12 12.57
CA TYR A 125 -1.68 0.20 13.97
C TYR A 125 -1.86 -1.02 14.87
N GLU A 126 -2.93 -1.80 14.69
CA GLU A 126 -3.15 -3.03 15.44
C GLU A 126 -1.98 -4.00 15.31
N ARG A 127 -1.52 -4.26 14.07
CA ARG A 127 -0.33 -5.11 13.81
C ARG A 127 0.96 -4.55 14.44
N GLN A 128 1.13 -3.23 14.45
CA GLN A 128 2.29 -2.61 15.10
C GLN A 128 2.24 -2.77 16.62
N MET A 129 1.08 -2.59 17.23
CA MET A 129 0.87 -2.78 18.66
C MET A 129 1.09 -4.23 19.08
N GLU A 130 0.59 -5.20 18.31
CA GLU A 130 0.82 -6.62 18.55
C GLU A 130 2.31 -6.97 18.48
N LYS A 131 3.02 -6.50 17.46
CA LYS A 131 4.48 -6.71 17.33
C LYS A 131 5.25 -6.09 18.50
N ALA A 132 4.85 -4.90 18.93
CA ALA A 132 5.48 -4.23 20.06
C ALA A 132 5.22 -5.00 21.39
N ALA A 133 4.01 -5.50 21.58
CA ALA A 133 3.67 -6.33 22.75
C ALA A 133 4.48 -7.62 22.78
N GLN A 134 4.56 -8.34 21.65
CA GLN A 134 5.36 -9.55 21.51
C GLN A 134 6.85 -9.29 21.75
N ALA A 135 7.39 -8.19 21.22
CA ALA A 135 8.79 -7.81 21.44
C ALA A 135 9.08 -7.53 22.92
N LEU A 136 8.14 -6.89 23.62
CA LEU A 136 8.25 -6.62 25.05
C LEU A 136 8.21 -7.92 25.89
N GLU A 137 7.32 -8.85 25.55
CA GLU A 137 7.24 -10.15 26.20
C GLU A 137 8.51 -10.99 25.99
N ARG A 138 9.02 -11.03 24.73
CA ARG A 138 10.30 -11.69 24.41
C ARG A 138 11.44 -11.11 25.26
N LYS A 139 11.51 -9.79 25.37
CA LYS A 139 12.54 -9.09 26.17
C LYS A 139 12.42 -9.41 27.66
N ARG A 140 11.20 -9.48 28.21
CA ARG A 140 10.95 -9.88 29.61
C ARG A 140 11.35 -11.33 29.86
N ALA A 141 10.99 -12.24 28.95
CA ALA A 141 11.36 -13.65 29.03
C ALA A 141 12.88 -13.83 28.99
N GLN A 142 13.55 -13.11 28.08
CA GLN A 142 15.02 -13.13 27.95
C GLN A 142 15.70 -12.63 29.24
N THR A 143 15.26 -11.51 29.79
CA THR A 143 15.78 -10.97 31.06
C THR A 143 15.56 -11.93 32.24
N SER A 144 14.42 -12.65 32.26
CA SER A 144 14.12 -13.64 33.29
C SER A 144 15.01 -14.88 33.14
N ALA A 145 15.25 -15.35 31.92
CA ALA A 145 16.13 -16.47 31.63
C ALA A 145 17.60 -16.16 32.02
N GLU A 146 18.07 -14.94 31.71
CA GLU A 146 19.40 -14.47 32.11
C GLU A 146 19.60 -14.51 33.64
N LYS A 147 18.57 -14.05 34.39
CA LYS A 147 18.60 -14.08 35.87
C LYS A 147 18.66 -15.49 36.44
N LEU A 148 18.09 -16.48 35.73
CA LEU A 148 18.07 -17.89 36.11
C LEU A 148 19.28 -18.65 35.59
N GLY A 149 20.19 -18.03 34.82
CA GLY A 149 21.35 -18.69 34.19
C GLY A 149 20.96 -19.68 33.10
N VAL A 150 19.77 -19.55 32.50
CA VAL A 150 19.26 -20.44 31.43
C VAL A 150 19.25 -19.69 30.10
N GLN A 151 19.64 -20.39 29.03
CA GLN A 151 19.59 -19.81 27.69
C GLN A 151 18.14 -19.77 27.18
N PHE A 152 17.65 -18.60 26.80
CA PHE A 152 16.35 -18.44 26.19
C PHE A 152 16.44 -18.71 24.69
N VAL A 153 15.68 -19.69 24.19
CA VAL A 153 15.52 -20.00 22.77
C VAL A 153 14.09 -19.69 22.37
N PRO A 154 13.84 -18.74 21.46
CA PRO A 154 12.49 -18.45 20.99
C PRO A 154 11.94 -19.62 20.18
N ALA A 155 10.66 -19.97 20.38
CA ALA A 155 10.00 -21.10 19.73
C ALA A 155 9.83 -20.96 18.20
N ASP A 156 10.07 -19.78 17.64
CA ASP A 156 9.85 -19.50 16.22
C ASP A 156 11.03 -19.86 15.30
N ASP A 157 12.20 -20.21 15.85
CA ASP A 157 13.40 -20.50 15.04
C ASP A 157 13.41 -21.94 14.43
N GLU A 158 12.47 -22.79 14.81
CA GLU A 158 12.39 -24.17 14.30
C GLU A 158 11.68 -24.31 12.94
N ARG A 159 11.12 -23.24 12.34
CA ARG A 159 10.38 -23.29 11.07
C ARG A 159 11.16 -22.82 9.84
N SER A 160 12.45 -22.57 9.96
CA SER A 160 13.32 -22.10 8.86
C SER A 160 14.46 -23.06 8.53
N ALA A 161 14.23 -24.36 8.62
CA ALA A 161 15.15 -25.38 8.13
C ALA A 161 14.53 -26.16 6.96
#